data_0d858aa0e73fcbec1da4875d3a96479b
#
_entry.id   0d858aa0e73fcbec1da4875d3a96479b
#
_cell.length_a   1.000
_cell.length_b   1.000
_cell.length_c   1.000
_cell.angle_alpha   90.00
_cell.angle_beta   90.00
_cell.angle_gamma   90.00
#
_symmetry.space_group_name_H-M   'P 1'
#
loop_
_entity.id
_entity.type
_entity.pdbx_description
1 polymer ?
#
loop_
_entity_poly.entity_id
_entity_poly.type
_entity_poly.pdbx_seq_one_letter_code
_entity_poly.pdbx_strand_id
1 'polypeptide(L)' 'MLVRIDQDKCCGAGHCVLAAPEVFDQRDEDGIVVLLDARPPADLHQAVQDAAAVCPAAAITLEHA' A
#
# COMPACT_ATOMS: atom_id res chain seq x y z
N MET A 1 -4.19 -10.64 7.91
CA MET A 1 -4.06 -9.18 7.66
C MET A 1 -4.95 -8.78 6.50
N LEU A 2 -5.68 -7.72 6.66
CA LEU A 2 -6.46 -7.10 5.59
C LEU A 2 -5.90 -5.71 5.31
N VAL A 3 -5.55 -5.45 4.05
CA VAL A 3 -4.99 -4.17 3.63
C VAL A 3 -6.11 -3.32 3.04
N ARG A 4 -6.21 -2.07 3.48
CA ARG A 4 -7.10 -1.08 2.90
C ARG A 4 -6.31 0.13 2.45
N ILE A 5 -6.72 0.73 1.36
CA ILE A 5 -6.12 1.97 0.87
C ILE A 5 -7.20 3.05 0.75
N ASP A 6 -6.76 4.30 0.92
CA ASP A 6 -7.60 5.47 0.69
C ASP A 6 -6.95 6.30 -0.41
N GLN A 7 -7.44 6.15 -1.63
CA GLN A 7 -6.87 6.82 -2.80
C GLN A 7 -6.97 8.34 -2.70
N ASP A 8 -7.97 8.85 -1.99
CA ASP A 8 -8.13 10.30 -1.81
C ASP A 8 -7.01 10.89 -0.95
N LYS A 9 -6.43 10.09 -0.04
CA LYS A 9 -5.31 10.52 0.80
C LYS A 9 -3.95 10.29 0.15
N CYS A 10 -3.87 9.44 -0.88
CA CYS A 10 -2.60 9.11 -1.52
C CYS A 10 -2.03 10.35 -2.23
N CYS A 11 -0.77 10.65 -1.97
CA CYS A 11 -0.09 11.79 -2.58
C CYS A 11 0.70 11.43 -3.85
N GLY A 12 0.63 10.18 -4.30
CA GLY A 12 1.33 9.73 -5.50
C GLY A 12 2.84 9.61 -5.35
N ALA A 13 3.34 9.51 -4.11
CA ALA A 13 4.79 9.50 -3.84
C ALA A 13 5.48 8.18 -4.25
N GLY A 14 4.73 7.07 -4.39
CA GLY A 14 5.28 5.81 -4.86
C GLY A 14 6.04 5.00 -3.81
N HIS A 15 6.11 5.45 -2.57
CA HIS A 15 6.86 4.76 -1.50
C HIS A 15 6.31 3.36 -1.22
N CYS A 16 4.99 3.19 -1.24
CA CYS A 16 4.36 1.90 -1.00
C CYS A 16 4.70 0.88 -2.08
N VAL A 17 4.79 1.30 -3.33
CA VAL A 17 5.16 0.44 -4.46
C VAL A 17 6.60 -0.03 -4.31
N LEU A 18 7.50 0.85 -3.88
CA LEU A 18 8.90 0.50 -3.64
C LEU A 18 9.05 -0.49 -2.49
N ALA A 19 8.24 -0.36 -1.44
CA ALA A 19 8.31 -1.23 -0.27
C ALA A 19 7.64 -2.58 -0.50
N ALA A 20 6.52 -2.61 -1.22
CA ALA A 20 5.73 -3.84 -1.42
C ALA A 20 5.15 -3.90 -2.84
N PRO A 21 6.00 -4.14 -3.86
CA PRO A 21 5.56 -4.13 -5.26
C PRO A 21 4.58 -5.26 -5.60
N GLU A 22 4.57 -6.35 -4.83
CA GLU A 22 3.62 -7.45 -5.03
C GLU A 22 2.21 -7.10 -4.53
N VAL A 23 2.07 -6.10 -3.68
CA VAL A 23 0.79 -5.73 -3.05
C VAL A 23 0.25 -4.42 -3.61
N PHE A 24 1.12 -3.52 -4.01
CA PHE A 24 0.75 -2.18 -4.47
C PHE A 24 1.33 -1.87 -5.85
N ASP A 25 0.57 -1.10 -6.62
CA ASP A 25 1.03 -0.53 -7.89
C ASP A 25 0.58 0.94 -7.93
N GLN A 26 0.97 1.66 -8.97
CA GLN A 26 0.57 3.03 -9.19
C GLN A 26 -0.13 3.17 -10.54
N ARG A 27 -1.14 4.05 -10.59
CA ARG A 27 -1.75 4.42 -11.87
C ARG A 27 -0.80 5.35 -12.64
N ASP A 28 -0.67 5.11 -13.94
CA ASP A 28 0.20 5.92 -14.81
C ASP A 28 -0.29 7.37 -14.95
N GLU A 29 -1.60 7.58 -14.83
CA GLU A 29 -2.25 8.88 -15.06
C GLU A 29 -1.92 9.89 -13.96
N ASP A 30 -1.86 9.45 -12.70
CA ASP A 30 -1.74 10.34 -11.55
C ASP A 30 -0.81 9.82 -10.44
N GLY A 31 -0.26 8.61 -10.60
CA GLY A 31 0.62 8.00 -9.61
C GLY A 31 -0.09 7.53 -8.34
N ILE A 32 -1.41 7.54 -8.33
CA ILE A 32 -2.17 7.12 -7.15
C ILE A 32 -2.08 5.61 -6.97
N VAL A 33 -1.99 5.17 -5.70
CA VAL A 33 -1.81 3.77 -5.35
C VAL A 33 -2.98 2.90 -5.81
N VAL A 34 -2.66 1.70 -6.28
CA VAL A 34 -3.62 0.64 -6.60
C VAL A 34 -3.30 -0.57 -5.73
N LEU A 35 -4.32 -1.15 -5.11
CA LEU A 35 -4.16 -2.34 -4.28
C LEU A 35 -4.28 -3.59 -5.17
N LEU A 36 -3.20 -4.37 -5.21
CA LEU A 36 -3.15 -5.61 -6.00
C LEU A 36 -3.62 -6.83 -5.20
N ASP A 37 -3.33 -6.87 -3.90
CA ASP A 37 -3.69 -7.97 -3.02
C ASP A 37 -4.12 -7.43 -1.66
N ALA A 38 -5.41 -7.53 -1.35
CA ALA A 38 -5.97 -7.06 -0.09
C ALA A 38 -5.62 -7.99 1.09
N ARG A 39 -5.25 -9.23 0.81
CA ARG A 39 -4.90 -10.23 1.84
C ARG A 39 -3.56 -10.88 1.50
N PRO A 40 -2.46 -10.14 1.64
CA PRO A 40 -1.15 -10.68 1.27
C PRO A 40 -0.76 -11.85 2.17
N PRO A 41 0.05 -12.80 1.64
CA PRO A 41 0.55 -13.90 2.44
C PRO A 41 1.49 -13.42 3.55
N ALA A 42 1.73 -14.28 4.53
CA ALA A 42 2.48 -13.91 5.74
C ALA A 42 3.90 -13.41 5.43
N ASP A 43 4.56 -13.93 4.41
CA ASP A 43 5.91 -13.51 4.02
C ASP A 43 5.95 -12.10 3.41
N LEU A 44 4.81 -11.52 3.06
CA LEU A 44 4.72 -10.14 2.59
C LEU A 44 4.26 -9.16 3.68
N HIS A 45 3.90 -9.64 4.87
CA HIS A 45 3.36 -8.79 5.94
C HIS A 45 4.35 -7.70 6.35
N GLN A 46 5.63 -8.02 6.46
CA GLN A 46 6.64 -7.02 6.84
C GLN A 46 6.75 -5.93 5.77
N ALA A 47 6.78 -6.32 4.50
CA ALA A 47 6.84 -5.35 3.40
C ALA A 47 5.62 -4.43 3.39
N VAL A 48 4.43 -4.98 3.66
CA VAL A 48 3.19 -4.20 3.74
C VAL A 48 3.21 -3.24 4.93
N GLN A 49 3.70 -3.68 6.08
CA GLN A 49 3.85 -2.83 7.26
C GLN A 49 4.83 -1.68 6.98
N ASP A 50 5.93 -1.96 6.30
CA ASP A 50 6.90 -0.94 5.90
C ASP A 50 6.27 0.06 4.93
N ALA A 51 5.47 -0.41 3.97
CA ALA A 51 4.76 0.45 3.03
C ALA A 51 3.80 1.39 3.75
N ALA A 52 3.04 0.87 4.73
CA ALA A 52 2.12 1.69 5.51
C ALA A 52 2.86 2.74 6.35
N ALA A 53 4.03 2.38 6.88
CA ALA A 53 4.82 3.27 7.71
C ALA A 53 5.45 4.42 6.91
N VAL A 54 5.83 4.18 5.64
CA VAL A 54 6.48 5.20 4.81
C VAL A 54 5.50 6.03 4.00
N CYS A 55 4.20 5.71 4.01
CA CYS A 55 3.20 6.49 3.29
C CYS A 55 3.01 7.85 4.00
N PRO A 56 3.42 8.98 3.38
CA PRO A 56 3.38 10.27 4.05
C PRO A 56 1.96 10.78 4.31
N ALA A 57 0.98 10.28 3.55
CA ALA A 57 -0.41 10.70 3.66
C ALA A 57 -1.25 9.75 4.53
N ALA A 58 -0.66 8.70 5.08
CA ALA A 58 -1.35 7.66 5.86
C ALA A 58 -2.53 7.05 5.10
N ALA A 59 -2.33 6.82 3.79
CA ALA A 59 -3.38 6.32 2.91
C ALA A 59 -3.58 4.80 3.01
N ILE A 60 -2.71 4.11 3.74
CA ILE A 60 -2.73 2.65 3.88
C ILE A 60 -3.09 2.29 5.30
N THR A 61 -4.12 1.47 5.45
CA THR A 61 -4.58 0.96 6.76
C THR A 61 -4.48 -0.56 6.77
N LEU A 62 -3.95 -1.11 7.85
CA LEU A 62 -3.82 -2.55 8.05
C LEU A 62 -4.78 -3.00 9.14
N GLU A 63 -5.60 -4.01 8.84
CA GLU A 63 -6.53 -4.60 9.81
C GLU A 63 -6.11 -6.04 10.05
N HIS A 64 -6.10 -6.45 11.31
CA HIS A 64 -5.87 -7.84 11.70
C HIS A 64 -7.22 -8.51 11.95
N ALA A 65 -7.47 -9.56 11.21
CA ALA A 65 -8.70 -10.33 11.36
C ALA A 65 -8.65 -11.22 12.59
#